data_fce58daf59839f2bfb8fc74d2e8a7a09
#
_entry.id   fce58daf59839f2bfb8fc74d2e8a7a09
#
_cell.length_a   1.000
_cell.length_b   1.000
_cell.length_c   1.000
_cell.angle_alpha   90.00
_cell.angle_beta   90.00
_cell.angle_gamma   90.00
#
_symmetry.space_group_name_H-M   'P 1'
#
loop_
_entity.id
_entity.type
_entity.pdbx_description
1 polymer ?
#
loop_
_entity_poly.entity_id
_entity_poly.type
_entity_poly.pdbx_seq_one_letter_code
_entity_poly.pdbx_strand_id
1 'polypeptide(L)'
;MGKLRHIAIAVPNTDETAKFYEQAFGMKRVRQSASAILLSDDVISLAILDNKNSHEALGHTGLHHFGVIADSVDETAAKAEAHGAIYADKDENVAKRFENRGQLKDGELVAEAKQQEQRKYVDPNGIKFDIVNDMHARNSWKLPV
;
A
#
# COMPACT_ATOMS: atom_id res chain seq x y z
N MET A 1 -5.17 -17.01 -4.73
CA MET A 1 -6.20 -16.04 -5.19
C MET A 1 -5.91 -14.69 -4.57
N GLY A 2 -6.05 -13.61 -5.33
CA GLY A 2 -5.87 -12.25 -4.82
C GLY A 2 -7.14 -11.71 -4.17
N LYS A 3 -6.99 -11.00 -3.04
CA LYS A 3 -8.08 -10.29 -2.37
C LYS A 3 -7.79 -8.80 -2.40
N LEU A 4 -8.69 -8.00 -2.97
CA LEU A 4 -8.57 -6.55 -2.99
C LEU A 4 -8.82 -6.02 -1.57
N ARG A 5 -7.80 -5.39 -0.97
CA ARG A 5 -7.81 -4.96 0.43
C ARG A 5 -7.18 -3.59 0.67
N HIS A 6 -6.74 -2.92 -0.39
CA HIS A 6 -6.06 -1.64 -0.26
C HIS A 6 -6.49 -0.70 -1.36
N ILE A 7 -6.74 0.55 -0.99
CA ILE A 7 -7.02 1.64 -1.91
C ILE A 7 -6.17 2.83 -1.47
N ALA A 8 -5.54 3.49 -2.42
CA ALA A 8 -4.81 4.73 -2.18
C ALA A 8 -5.43 5.87 -2.99
N ILE A 9 -5.63 6.99 -2.33
CA ILE A 9 -6.10 8.24 -2.94
C ILE A 9 -5.07 9.33 -2.68
N ALA A 10 -4.95 10.26 -3.60
CA ALA A 10 -4.08 11.42 -3.48
C ALA A 10 -4.92 12.69 -3.33
N VAL A 11 -4.59 13.53 -2.35
CA VAL A 11 -5.37 14.70 -1.98
C VAL A 11 -4.47 15.86 -1.57
N PRO A 12 -4.96 17.11 -1.65
CA PRO A 12 -4.17 18.26 -1.20
C PRO A 12 -4.08 18.42 0.32
N ASN A 13 -5.03 17.87 1.08
CA ASN A 13 -5.03 17.96 2.54
C ASN A 13 -5.41 16.60 3.15
N THR A 14 -4.41 15.89 3.64
CA THR A 14 -4.59 14.53 4.17
C THR A 14 -5.41 14.51 5.45
N ASP A 15 -5.21 15.47 6.35
CA ASP A 15 -5.89 15.51 7.63
C ASP A 15 -7.40 15.79 7.48
N GLU A 16 -7.78 16.76 6.66
CA GLU A 16 -9.19 17.05 6.37
C GLU A 16 -9.88 15.85 5.71
N THR A 17 -9.20 15.22 4.77
CA THR A 17 -9.72 14.02 4.09
C THR A 17 -9.89 12.86 5.07
N ALA A 18 -8.90 12.62 5.92
CA ALA A 18 -9.00 11.59 6.96
C ALA A 18 -10.17 11.83 7.89
N LYS A 19 -10.35 13.06 8.36
CA LYS A 19 -11.50 13.43 9.21
C LYS A 19 -12.85 13.16 8.54
N PHE A 20 -12.93 13.42 7.24
CA PHE A 20 -14.15 13.11 6.49
C PHE A 20 -14.49 11.61 6.58
N TYR A 21 -13.54 10.74 6.28
CA TYR A 21 -13.77 9.29 6.31
C TYR A 21 -13.96 8.75 7.73
N GLU A 22 -13.27 9.32 8.72
CA GLU A 22 -13.47 8.98 10.13
C GLU A 22 -14.88 9.34 10.59
N GLN A 23 -15.35 10.53 10.28
CA GLN A 23 -16.65 11.04 10.73
C GLN A 23 -17.83 10.45 9.94
N ALA A 24 -17.71 10.33 8.63
CA ALA A 24 -18.79 9.84 7.78
C ALA A 24 -18.97 8.32 7.86
N PHE A 25 -17.89 7.56 7.98
CA PHE A 25 -17.92 6.09 7.87
C PHE A 25 -17.34 5.36 9.09
N GLY A 26 -16.85 6.08 10.09
CA GLY A 26 -16.30 5.45 11.28
C GLY A 26 -14.96 4.74 11.06
N MET A 27 -14.24 5.06 9.99
CA MET A 27 -12.92 4.48 9.74
C MET A 27 -11.94 4.89 10.84
N LYS A 28 -10.99 4.02 11.13
CA LYS A 28 -9.99 4.25 12.17
C LYS A 28 -8.68 4.68 11.56
N ARG A 29 -8.07 5.71 12.12
CA ARG A 29 -6.72 6.14 11.78
C ARG A 29 -5.72 5.18 12.42
N VAL A 30 -4.98 4.42 11.60
CA VAL A 30 -4.07 3.36 12.07
C VAL A 30 -2.59 3.72 11.91
N ARG A 31 -2.28 4.68 11.05
CA ARG A 31 -0.91 5.19 10.87
C ARG A 31 -0.96 6.60 10.30
N GLN A 32 0.04 7.40 10.68
CA GLN A 32 0.22 8.76 10.16
C GLN A 32 1.70 9.05 9.98
N SER A 33 2.03 9.66 8.83
CA SER A 33 3.35 10.19 8.53
C SER A 33 3.23 11.60 7.94
N ALA A 34 4.36 12.23 7.64
CA ALA A 34 4.37 13.56 7.01
C ALA A 34 3.72 13.56 5.60
N SER A 35 3.72 12.42 4.91
CA SER A 35 3.28 12.31 3.52
C SER A 35 2.01 11.48 3.31
N ALA A 36 1.50 10.82 4.35
CA ALA A 36 0.32 9.96 4.22
C ALA A 36 -0.38 9.70 5.56
N ILE A 37 -1.67 9.48 5.49
CA ILE A 37 -2.47 8.94 6.59
C ILE A 37 -3.11 7.64 6.12
N LEU A 38 -3.07 6.63 6.97
CA LEU A 38 -3.67 5.34 6.69
C LEU A 38 -4.88 5.12 7.60
N LEU A 39 -6.03 4.90 6.99
CA LEU A 39 -7.26 4.52 7.67
C LEU A 39 -7.59 3.06 7.43
N SER A 40 -8.41 2.48 8.30
CA SER A 40 -8.88 1.10 8.15
C SER A 40 -10.32 0.96 8.64
N ASP A 41 -11.07 0.09 7.98
CA ASP A 41 -12.35 -0.44 8.45
C ASP A 41 -12.25 -1.91 8.87
N ASP A 42 -11.03 -2.40 9.11
CA ASP A 42 -10.65 -3.78 9.42
C ASP A 42 -10.74 -4.76 8.22
N VAL A 43 -11.26 -4.33 7.09
CA VAL A 43 -11.32 -5.09 5.84
C VAL A 43 -10.47 -4.42 4.76
N ILE A 44 -10.65 -3.12 4.58
CA ILE A 44 -9.93 -2.31 3.58
C ILE A 44 -8.97 -1.35 4.29
N SER A 45 -7.78 -1.24 3.76
CA SER A 45 -6.82 -0.19 4.08
C SER A 45 -7.01 0.96 3.08
N LEU A 46 -7.24 2.16 3.58
CA LEU A 46 -7.32 3.37 2.76
C LEU A 46 -6.11 4.25 3.05
N ALA A 47 -5.20 4.34 2.09
CA ALA A 47 -4.07 5.26 2.16
C ALA A 47 -4.46 6.62 1.56
N ILE A 48 -4.28 7.66 2.35
CA ILE A 48 -4.51 9.04 1.94
C ILE A 48 -3.15 9.70 1.75
N LEU A 49 -2.76 9.91 0.50
CA LEU A 49 -1.44 10.42 0.12
C LEU A 49 -1.51 11.94 -0.06
N ASP A 50 -0.52 12.62 0.49
CA ASP A 50 -0.34 14.06 0.27
C ASP A 50 0.22 14.30 -1.13
N ASN A 51 -0.55 14.92 -2.01
CA ASN A 51 -0.14 15.14 -3.39
C ASN A 51 0.95 16.21 -3.58
N LYS A 52 1.42 16.82 -2.50
CA LYS A 52 2.53 17.77 -2.51
C LYS A 52 3.83 17.16 -1.97
N ASN A 53 3.73 16.21 -1.05
CA ASN A 53 4.87 15.67 -0.31
C ASN A 53 5.11 14.16 -0.51
N SER A 54 4.12 13.42 -1.05
CA SER A 54 4.32 12.01 -1.38
C SER A 54 4.95 11.87 -2.75
N HIS A 55 6.12 11.22 -2.84
CA HIS A 55 6.80 10.98 -4.12
C HIS A 55 5.93 10.20 -5.11
N GLU A 56 5.12 9.30 -4.63
CA GLU A 56 4.24 8.48 -5.47
C GLU A 56 3.10 9.28 -6.11
N ALA A 57 2.67 10.36 -5.47
CA ALA A 57 1.41 11.05 -5.78
C ALA A 57 1.56 12.51 -6.18
N LEU A 58 2.78 12.99 -6.46
CA LEU A 58 3.02 14.40 -6.80
C LEU A 58 2.14 14.85 -7.97
N GLY A 59 1.35 15.91 -7.72
CA GLY A 59 0.47 16.50 -8.74
C GLY A 59 -0.75 15.69 -9.10
N HIS A 60 -0.98 14.53 -8.49
CA HIS A 60 -2.16 13.70 -8.73
C HIS A 60 -3.27 14.02 -7.71
N THR A 61 -4.51 14.00 -8.15
CA THR A 61 -5.69 14.12 -7.26
C THR A 61 -6.69 13.04 -7.62
N GLY A 62 -7.19 12.33 -6.61
CA GLY A 62 -8.17 11.27 -6.78
C GLY A 62 -7.58 9.88 -6.55
N LEU A 63 -8.21 8.87 -7.14
CA LEU A 63 -7.76 7.48 -7.01
C LEU A 63 -6.34 7.32 -7.59
N HIS A 64 -5.45 6.74 -6.80
CA HIS A 64 -4.05 6.57 -7.18
C HIS A 64 -3.74 5.12 -7.54
N HIS A 65 -4.02 4.19 -6.66
CA HIS A 65 -3.83 2.76 -6.91
C HIS A 65 -4.70 1.93 -5.96
N PHE A 66 -4.81 0.64 -6.27
CA PHE A 66 -5.37 -0.34 -5.36
C PHE A 66 -4.34 -1.44 -5.08
N GLY A 67 -4.63 -2.31 -4.12
CA GLY A 67 -3.74 -3.39 -3.76
C GLY A 67 -4.47 -4.68 -3.45
N VAL A 68 -3.85 -5.80 -3.79
CA VAL A 68 -4.36 -7.13 -3.53
C VAL A 68 -3.40 -7.90 -2.63
N ILE A 69 -3.96 -8.67 -1.70
CA ILE A 69 -3.21 -9.64 -0.91
C ILE A 69 -3.26 -10.96 -1.65
N ALA A 70 -2.11 -11.57 -1.88
CA ALA A 70 -1.98 -12.84 -2.58
C ALA A 70 -1.41 -13.91 -1.65
N ASP A 71 -1.85 -15.15 -1.82
CA ASP A 71 -1.29 -16.30 -1.12
C ASP A 71 0.17 -16.55 -1.54
N SER A 72 0.46 -16.33 -2.83
CA SER A 72 1.80 -16.31 -3.39
C SER A 72 1.95 -15.10 -4.30
N VAL A 73 2.83 -14.20 -3.95
CA VAL A 73 3.13 -13.01 -4.75
C VAL A 73 3.73 -13.42 -6.10
N ASP A 74 4.65 -14.39 -6.11
CA ASP A 74 5.28 -14.87 -7.34
C ASP A 74 4.27 -15.46 -8.33
N GLU A 75 3.39 -16.34 -7.87
CA GLU A 75 2.38 -16.96 -8.73
C GLU A 75 1.37 -15.95 -9.24
N THR A 76 0.90 -15.06 -8.37
CA THR A 76 -0.08 -14.03 -8.74
C THR A 76 0.51 -13.02 -9.70
N ALA A 77 1.75 -12.61 -9.48
CA ALA A 77 2.49 -11.74 -10.39
C ALA A 77 2.66 -12.37 -11.77
N ALA A 78 3.05 -13.65 -11.83
CA ALA A 78 3.19 -14.38 -13.09
C ALA A 78 1.87 -14.45 -13.86
N LYS A 79 0.76 -14.69 -13.17
CA LYS A 79 -0.58 -14.67 -13.78
C LYS A 79 -0.96 -13.28 -14.29
N ALA A 80 -0.69 -12.24 -13.51
CA ALA A 80 -0.94 -10.86 -13.93
C ALA A 80 -0.15 -10.51 -15.20
N GLU A 81 1.13 -10.84 -15.24
CA GLU A 81 1.98 -10.62 -16.42
C GLU A 81 1.51 -11.40 -17.64
N ALA A 82 1.11 -12.66 -17.45
CA ALA A 82 0.56 -13.50 -18.52
C ALA A 82 -0.72 -12.91 -19.13
N HIS A 83 -1.45 -12.08 -18.39
CA HIS A 83 -2.67 -11.40 -18.81
C HIS A 83 -2.49 -9.91 -19.12
N GLY A 84 -1.27 -9.44 -19.30
CA GLY A 84 -0.97 -8.11 -19.82
C GLY A 84 -0.55 -7.06 -18.80
N ALA A 85 -0.37 -7.42 -17.54
CA ALA A 85 0.18 -6.50 -16.56
C ALA A 85 1.66 -6.22 -16.85
N ILE A 86 2.07 -4.98 -16.65
CA ILE A 86 3.44 -4.53 -16.85
C ILE A 86 4.04 -4.18 -15.49
N TYR A 87 5.21 -4.75 -15.20
CA TYR A 87 5.95 -4.48 -13.98
C TYR A 87 6.35 -2.99 -13.93
N ALA A 88 5.87 -2.29 -12.91
CA ALA A 88 6.06 -0.84 -12.77
C ALA A 88 7.13 -0.49 -11.73
N ASP A 89 7.50 -1.44 -10.90
CA ASP A 89 8.46 -1.22 -9.82
C ASP A 89 9.82 -1.84 -10.16
N LYS A 90 10.71 -1.02 -10.68
CA LYS A 90 12.12 -1.40 -10.82
C LYS A 90 12.90 -1.15 -9.51
N ASP A 91 12.23 -1.24 -8.35
CA ASP A 91 12.59 -0.39 -7.27
C ASP A 91 13.48 -1.06 -6.25
N GLU A 92 14.75 -0.78 -6.34
CA GLU A 92 15.70 -0.87 -5.24
C GLU A 92 15.22 -0.12 -3.97
N ASN A 93 14.33 0.85 -4.11
CA ASN A 93 13.80 1.64 -3.00
C ASN A 93 12.76 0.92 -2.17
N VAL A 94 12.07 -0.08 -2.72
CA VAL A 94 11.19 -0.95 -1.91
C VAL A 94 12.02 -1.76 -0.93
N ALA A 95 13.07 -2.41 -1.40
CA ALA A 95 14.00 -3.13 -0.55
C ALA A 95 14.61 -2.21 0.52
N LYS A 96 15.03 -1.00 0.15
CA LYS A 96 15.56 0.01 1.10
C LYS A 96 14.52 0.48 2.11
N ARG A 97 13.26 0.64 1.71
CA ARG A 97 12.19 0.98 2.66
C ARG A 97 12.01 -0.12 3.71
N PHE A 98 12.10 -1.39 3.31
CA PHE A 98 11.99 -2.50 4.22
C PHE A 98 13.25 -2.70 5.07
N GLU A 99 14.43 -2.47 4.51
CA GLU A 99 15.68 -2.43 5.26
C GLU A 99 15.63 -1.36 6.37
N ASN A 100 15.18 -0.15 6.06
CA ASN A 100 15.05 0.93 7.03
C ASN A 100 14.00 0.63 8.10
N ARG A 101 12.91 -0.03 7.77
CA ARG A 101 11.92 -0.50 8.75
C ARG A 101 12.49 -1.65 9.60
N GLY A 102 13.33 -2.49 9.02
CA GLY A 102 14.03 -3.55 9.71
C GLY A 102 15.08 -3.06 10.73
N GLN A 103 15.47 -1.80 10.67
CA GLN A 103 16.35 -1.16 11.64
C GLN A 103 15.63 -0.63 12.88
N LEU A 104 14.31 -0.74 12.95
CA LEU A 104 13.54 -0.43 14.13
C LEU A 104 13.78 -1.51 15.19
N LYS A 105 14.57 -1.18 16.14
CA LYS A 105 14.84 -1.58 17.54
C LYS A 105 14.40 -2.97 18.06
N ASP A 106 13.60 -3.76 17.37
CA ASP A 106 13.06 -5.02 17.84
C ASP A 106 13.40 -6.12 16.84
N GLY A 107 14.12 -7.15 17.27
CA GLY A 107 14.55 -8.26 16.40
C GLY A 107 13.40 -8.97 15.67
N GLU A 108 12.22 -9.04 16.27
CA GLU A 108 11.01 -9.59 15.63
C GLU A 108 10.51 -8.69 14.51
N LEU A 109 10.46 -7.37 14.72
CA LEU A 109 10.08 -6.38 13.70
C LEU A 109 11.04 -6.43 12.51
N VAL A 110 12.33 -6.62 12.73
CA VAL A 110 13.32 -6.78 11.65
C VAL A 110 13.04 -8.03 10.83
N ALA A 111 12.77 -9.17 11.49
CA ALA A 111 12.47 -10.42 10.83
C ALA A 111 11.16 -10.32 10.01
N GLU A 112 10.10 -9.76 10.59
CA GLU A 112 8.82 -9.55 9.91
C GLU A 112 8.95 -8.58 8.73
N ALA A 113 9.67 -7.48 8.88
CA ALA A 113 9.89 -6.52 7.80
C ALA A 113 10.57 -7.17 6.60
N LYS A 114 11.54 -8.07 6.82
CA LYS A 114 12.24 -8.81 5.77
C LYS A 114 11.36 -9.84 5.04
N GLN A 115 10.27 -10.28 5.66
CA GLN A 115 9.32 -11.22 5.07
C GLN A 115 8.22 -10.53 4.26
N GLN A 116 8.17 -9.21 4.26
CA GLN A 116 7.21 -8.46 3.49
C GLN A 116 7.54 -8.52 2.00
N GLU A 117 6.55 -8.88 1.21
CA GLU A 117 6.65 -8.87 -0.25
C GLU A 117 5.65 -7.87 -0.82
N GLN A 118 6.13 -7.06 -1.75
CA GLN A 118 5.33 -6.10 -2.50
C GLN A 118 5.87 -5.99 -3.91
N ARG A 119 5.00 -6.07 -4.90
CA ARG A 119 5.32 -5.76 -6.30
C ARG A 119 4.29 -4.80 -6.86
N LYS A 120 4.78 -3.83 -7.62
CA LYS A 120 3.96 -2.79 -8.26
C LYS A 120 3.83 -3.07 -9.75
N TYR A 121 2.60 -3.02 -10.22
CA TYR A 121 2.24 -3.27 -11.61
C TYR A 121 1.31 -2.17 -12.13
N VAL A 122 1.17 -2.13 -13.45
CA VAL A 122 0.04 -1.47 -14.11
C VAL A 122 -0.74 -2.52 -14.89
N ASP A 123 -2.06 -2.37 -14.91
CA ASP A 123 -2.93 -3.22 -15.72
C ASP A 123 -2.85 -2.84 -17.21
N PRO A 124 -3.52 -3.57 -18.12
CA PRO A 124 -3.50 -3.24 -19.56
C PRO A 124 -3.97 -1.82 -19.91
N ASN A 125 -4.69 -1.16 -19.02
CA ASN A 125 -5.15 0.23 -19.21
C ASN A 125 -4.27 1.27 -18.51
N GLY A 126 -3.17 0.85 -17.88
CA GLY A 126 -2.28 1.73 -17.14
C GLY A 126 -2.72 2.01 -15.70
N ILE A 127 -3.69 1.27 -15.15
CA ILE A 127 -4.13 1.43 -13.78
C ILE A 127 -3.13 0.75 -12.83
N LYS A 128 -2.65 1.50 -11.86
CA LYS A 128 -1.65 1.03 -10.90
C LYS A 128 -2.24 0.11 -9.84
N PHE A 129 -1.54 -0.96 -9.53
CA PHE A 129 -1.90 -1.83 -8.41
C PHE A 129 -0.69 -2.49 -7.78
N ASP A 130 -0.85 -2.90 -6.53
CA ASP A 130 0.15 -3.62 -5.76
C ASP A 130 -0.29 -5.06 -5.55
N ILE A 131 0.66 -5.99 -5.60
CA ILE A 131 0.50 -7.37 -5.14
C ILE A 131 1.37 -7.53 -3.92
N VAL A 132 0.78 -7.95 -2.79
CA VAL A 132 1.49 -8.09 -1.52
C VAL A 132 1.17 -9.41 -0.85
N ASN A 133 2.03 -9.85 0.07
CA ASN A 133 1.74 -10.97 0.95
C ASN A 133 1.03 -10.51 2.25
N ASP A 134 0.57 -11.47 3.05
CA ASP A 134 -0.09 -11.20 4.34
C ASP A 134 0.80 -10.39 5.28
N MET A 135 2.10 -10.66 5.29
CA MET A 135 3.03 -9.96 6.14
C MET A 135 3.09 -8.46 5.82
N HIS A 136 3.11 -8.11 4.54
CA HIS A 136 3.02 -6.71 4.10
C HIS A 136 1.69 -6.08 4.49
N ALA A 137 0.58 -6.78 4.26
CA ALA A 137 -0.75 -6.29 4.59
C ALA A 137 -0.89 -6.03 6.10
N ARG A 138 -0.37 -6.92 6.93
CA ARG A 138 -0.39 -6.77 8.38
C ARG A 138 0.48 -5.61 8.86
N ASN A 139 1.72 -5.52 8.37
CA ASN A 139 2.69 -4.55 8.88
C ASN A 139 2.58 -3.18 8.23
N SER A 140 2.32 -3.10 6.93
CA SER A 140 2.29 -1.84 6.19
C SER A 140 0.89 -1.28 6.02
N TRP A 141 -0.09 -2.12 5.73
CA TRP A 141 -1.49 -1.71 5.59
C TRP A 141 -2.27 -1.78 6.89
N LYS A 142 -1.68 -2.36 7.95
CA LYS A 142 -2.30 -2.49 9.28
C LYS A 142 -3.62 -3.24 9.28
N LEU A 143 -3.75 -4.23 8.40
CA LEU A 143 -4.92 -5.08 8.32
C LEU A 143 -4.79 -6.30 9.25
N PRO A 144 -5.90 -6.76 9.87
CA PRO A 144 -5.92 -7.95 10.70
C PRO A 144 -6.04 -9.22 9.81
N VAL A 145 -4.96 -9.55 9.13
CA VAL A 145 -4.92 -10.72 8.22
C VAL A 145 -3.90 -11.74 8.66
#